data_28c66fb2ee30c75f5038e6174c5b379e
#
_entry.id   28c66fb2ee30c75f5038e6174c5b379e
#
_cell.length_a   1.000
_cell.length_b   1.000
_cell.length_c   1.000
_cell.angle_alpha   90.00
_cell.angle_beta   90.00
_cell.angle_gamma   90.00
#
_symmetry.space_group_name_H-M   'P 1'
#
loop_
_entity.id
_entity.type
_entity.pdbx_description
1 polymer ?
#
loop_
_entity_poly.entity_id
_entity_poly.type
_entity_poly.pdbx_seq_one_letter_code
_entity_poly.pdbx_strand_id
1 'polypeptide(L)'
;MLQMNIAELTDGAKNVEIPEAEVTEVGETRTVNTRFGTEARVADVKIKDDTAEITLSLWNDDIEKVQQGTKIKIGNGYTNSFRGEVKLNVGRYGTLEILS
;
A
#
# COMPACT_ATOMS: atom_id res chain seq x y z
N MET A 1 -18.82 -5.35 -10.14
CA MET A 1 -17.80 -4.81 -9.22
C MET A 1 -16.60 -4.33 -10.02
N LEU A 2 -16.21 -3.10 -9.78
CA LEU A 2 -15.10 -2.53 -10.53
C LEU A 2 -13.78 -2.84 -9.83
N GLN A 3 -12.90 -3.54 -10.53
CA GLN A 3 -11.53 -3.75 -10.09
C GLN A 3 -10.68 -2.65 -10.71
N MET A 4 -9.69 -2.18 -9.96
CA MET A 4 -8.82 -1.11 -10.42
C MET A 4 -7.43 -1.64 -10.71
N ASN A 5 -6.83 -1.12 -11.76
CA ASN A 5 -5.42 -1.38 -12.05
C ASN A 5 -4.59 -0.24 -11.45
N ILE A 6 -3.34 -0.53 -11.14
CA ILE A 6 -2.45 0.48 -10.56
C ILE A 6 -2.33 1.70 -11.48
N ALA A 7 -2.28 1.49 -12.80
CA ALA A 7 -2.17 2.59 -13.76
C ALA A 7 -3.36 3.55 -13.72
N GLU A 8 -4.50 3.12 -13.18
CA GLU A 8 -5.70 3.95 -13.09
C GLU A 8 -5.75 4.81 -11.82
N LEU A 9 -4.83 4.60 -10.88
CA LEU A 9 -4.85 5.30 -9.61
C LEU A 9 -4.36 6.73 -9.77
N THR A 10 -5.14 7.67 -9.21
CA THR A 10 -4.79 9.09 -9.20
C THR A 10 -4.82 9.58 -7.76
N ASP A 11 -4.30 10.79 -7.54
CA ASP A 11 -4.32 11.40 -6.22
C ASP A 11 -5.76 11.55 -5.72
N GLY A 12 -5.97 11.18 -4.46
CA GLY A 12 -7.29 11.31 -3.83
C GLY A 12 -8.27 10.21 -4.15
N ALA A 13 -7.83 9.10 -4.74
CA ALA A 13 -8.72 7.96 -4.99
C ALA A 13 -9.11 7.30 -3.66
N LYS A 14 -10.34 6.80 -3.60
CA LYS A 14 -10.88 6.11 -2.42
C LYS A 14 -11.48 4.78 -2.85
N ASN A 15 -11.68 3.90 -1.88
CA ASN A 15 -12.26 2.57 -2.12
C ASN A 15 -11.48 1.81 -3.20
N VAL A 16 -10.16 1.92 -3.13
CA VAL A 16 -9.28 1.28 -4.12
C VAL A 16 -9.25 -0.22 -3.89
N GLU A 17 -9.51 -0.97 -4.97
CA GLU A 17 -9.48 -2.43 -4.95
C GLU A 17 -8.43 -2.91 -5.95
N ILE A 18 -7.36 -3.50 -5.44
CA ILE A 18 -6.31 -4.09 -6.28
C ILE A 18 -6.40 -5.60 -6.12
N PRO A 19 -6.86 -6.31 -7.15
CA PRO A 19 -7.09 -7.76 -7.03
C PRO A 19 -5.81 -8.59 -6.88
N GLU A 20 -4.72 -8.11 -7.44
CA GLU A 20 -3.43 -8.79 -7.31
C GLU A 20 -2.31 -7.83 -7.67
N ALA A 21 -1.29 -7.79 -6.83
CA ALA A 21 -0.07 -7.05 -7.11
C ALA A 21 1.10 -7.80 -6.48
N GLU A 22 2.28 -7.63 -7.06
CA GLU A 22 3.49 -8.26 -6.56
C GLU A 22 4.37 -7.24 -5.88
N VAL A 23 4.89 -7.59 -4.70
CA VAL A 23 5.84 -6.77 -3.98
C VAL A 23 7.20 -6.89 -4.66
N THR A 24 7.70 -5.80 -5.21
CA THR A 24 8.99 -5.80 -5.91
C THR A 24 10.15 -5.35 -5.02
N GLU A 25 9.85 -4.51 -4.02
CA GLU A 25 10.88 -4.03 -3.11
C GLU A 25 10.24 -3.63 -1.79
N VAL A 26 10.90 -3.98 -0.69
CA VAL A 26 10.49 -3.57 0.65
C VAL A 26 11.50 -2.56 1.15
N GLY A 27 11.06 -1.33 1.43
CA GLY A 27 11.92 -0.28 1.94
C GLY A 27 12.20 -0.43 3.42
N GLU A 28 12.98 0.51 3.94
CA GLU A 28 13.33 0.49 5.36
C GLU A 28 12.14 0.87 6.22
N THR A 29 12.01 0.17 7.35
CA THR A 29 11.00 0.49 8.35
C THR A 29 11.46 1.69 9.17
N ARG A 30 10.57 2.67 9.33
CA ARG A 30 10.80 3.84 10.15
C ARG A 30 9.82 3.87 11.30
N THR A 31 10.25 4.39 12.43
CA THR A 31 9.36 4.62 13.57
C THR A 31 8.94 6.08 13.55
N VAL A 32 7.63 6.33 13.64
CA VAL A 32 7.09 7.68 13.67
C VAL A 32 6.20 7.84 14.90
N ASN A 33 6.07 9.07 15.38
CA ASN A 33 5.17 9.38 16.48
C ASN A 33 3.83 9.82 15.91
N THR A 34 2.76 9.18 16.37
CA THR A 34 1.42 9.56 15.96
C THR A 34 0.94 10.76 16.79
N ARG A 35 -0.15 11.39 16.33
CA ARG A 35 -0.73 12.52 17.05
C ARG A 35 -1.24 12.14 18.45
N PHE A 36 -1.39 10.86 18.71
CA PHE A 36 -1.87 10.36 20.00
C PHE A 36 -0.73 10.06 20.97
N GLY A 37 0.50 10.39 20.61
CA GLY A 37 1.65 10.16 21.47
C GLY A 37 2.15 8.72 21.47
N THR A 38 1.67 7.89 20.58
CA THR A 38 2.13 6.52 20.44
C THR A 38 3.13 6.40 19.30
N GLU A 39 3.94 5.35 19.32
CA GLU A 39 4.86 5.07 18.24
C GLU A 39 4.21 4.12 17.25
N ALA A 40 4.42 4.37 15.96
CA ALA A 40 3.99 3.48 14.90
C ALA A 40 5.15 3.25 13.94
N ARG A 41 5.15 2.09 13.29
CA ARG A 41 6.14 1.77 12.28
C ARG A 41 5.51 1.94 10.90
N VAL A 42 6.27 2.48 9.96
CA VAL A 42 5.83 2.63 8.58
C VAL A 42 6.97 2.23 7.65
N ALA A 43 6.63 1.57 6.57
CA ALA A 43 7.59 1.25 5.51
C ALA A 43 6.94 1.48 4.16
N ASP A 44 7.74 1.96 3.21
CA ASP A 44 7.32 2.11 1.83
C ASP A 44 7.70 0.84 1.08
N VAL A 45 6.72 0.25 0.42
CA VAL A 45 6.88 -0.99 -0.32
C VAL A 45 6.48 -0.71 -1.76
N LYS A 46 7.29 -1.18 -2.71
CA LYS A 46 6.92 -1.04 -4.12
C LYS A 46 6.15 -2.27 -4.57
N ILE A 47 5.01 -2.03 -5.18
CA ILE A 47 4.17 -3.08 -5.73
C ILE A 47 3.88 -2.80 -7.20
N LYS A 48 3.67 -3.86 -7.95
CA LYS A 48 3.35 -3.74 -9.37
C LYS A 48 2.24 -4.71 -9.75
N ASP A 49 1.48 -4.33 -10.77
CA ASP A 49 0.61 -5.24 -11.48
C ASP A 49 0.97 -5.22 -12.98
N ASP A 50 0.12 -5.73 -13.84
CA ASP A 50 0.40 -5.77 -15.27
C ASP A 50 0.39 -4.38 -15.93
N THR A 51 -0.06 -3.35 -15.22
CA THR A 51 -0.26 -2.03 -15.81
C THR A 51 0.77 -1.00 -15.35
N ALA A 52 1.22 -1.05 -14.09
CA ALA A 52 2.11 -0.04 -13.54
C ALA A 52 2.69 -0.47 -12.21
N GLU A 53 3.53 0.38 -11.64
CA GLU A 53 4.10 0.21 -10.30
C GLU A 53 3.72 1.41 -9.46
N ILE A 54 3.51 1.18 -8.16
CA ILE A 54 3.19 2.26 -7.21
C ILE A 54 3.83 1.95 -5.87
N THR A 55 4.06 2.98 -5.07
CA THR A 55 4.52 2.82 -3.70
C THR A 55 3.32 2.61 -2.78
N LEU A 56 3.38 1.57 -1.98
CA LEU A 56 2.38 1.25 -0.97
C LEU A 56 2.97 1.52 0.40
N SER A 57 2.28 2.32 1.21
CA SER A 57 2.71 2.56 2.59
C SER A 57 2.06 1.53 3.50
N LEU A 58 2.87 0.78 4.21
CA LEU A 58 2.39 -0.23 5.17
C LEU A 58 2.74 0.20 6.58
N TRP A 59 1.86 -0.14 7.52
CA TRP A 59 1.98 0.26 8.90
C TRP A 59 1.99 -0.94 9.83
N ASN A 60 2.84 -0.86 10.86
CA ASN A 60 2.89 -1.82 11.96
C ASN A 60 3.01 -3.28 11.48
N ASP A 61 2.09 -4.13 11.90
CA ASP A 61 2.17 -5.57 11.62
C ASP A 61 2.10 -5.91 10.13
N ASP A 62 1.49 -5.06 9.33
CA ASP A 62 1.39 -5.31 7.88
C ASP A 62 2.76 -5.33 7.21
N ILE A 63 3.73 -4.61 7.76
CA ILE A 63 5.09 -4.58 7.22
C ILE A 63 5.71 -5.99 7.24
N GLU A 64 5.43 -6.73 8.28
CA GLU A 64 6.00 -8.07 8.47
C GLU A 64 5.34 -9.14 7.63
N LYS A 65 4.17 -8.83 7.05
CA LYS A 65 3.42 -9.79 6.24
C LYS A 65 3.96 -9.93 4.82
N VAL A 66 4.77 -8.97 4.37
CA VAL A 66 5.21 -8.91 2.98
C VAL A 66 6.72 -9.01 2.89
N GLN A 67 7.17 -9.55 1.76
CA GLN A 67 8.58 -9.56 1.41
C GLN A 67 8.65 -9.49 -0.11
N GLN A 68 9.86 -9.32 -0.65
CA GLN A 68 10.05 -9.27 -2.09
C GLN A 68 9.51 -10.55 -2.72
N GLY A 69 8.66 -10.38 -3.74
CA GLY A 69 8.05 -11.49 -4.44
C GLY A 69 6.69 -11.92 -3.90
N THR A 70 6.24 -11.34 -2.77
CA THR A 70 4.92 -11.65 -2.22
C THR A 70 3.82 -11.10 -3.12
N LYS A 71 2.79 -11.87 -3.36
CA LYS A 71 1.59 -11.39 -4.06
C LYS A 71 0.53 -11.03 -3.04
N ILE A 72 -0.08 -9.88 -3.25
CA ILE A 72 -1.04 -9.31 -2.29
C ILE A 72 -2.29 -8.83 -3.01
N LYS A 73 -3.36 -8.71 -2.22
CA LYS A 73 -4.62 -8.11 -2.64
C LYS A 73 -4.93 -6.98 -1.66
N ILE A 74 -5.39 -5.86 -2.19
CA ILE A 74 -5.72 -4.71 -1.37
C ILE A 74 -7.19 -4.38 -1.57
N GLY A 75 -7.91 -4.23 -0.46
CA GLY A 75 -9.31 -3.83 -0.46
C GLY A 75 -9.49 -2.54 0.31
N ASN A 76 -10.36 -1.69 -0.21
CA ASN A 76 -10.74 -0.42 0.41
C ASN A 76 -9.55 0.47 0.76
N GLY A 77 -8.57 0.53 -0.16
CA GLY A 77 -7.42 1.39 -0.02
C GLY A 77 -7.73 2.82 -0.45
N TYR A 78 -6.75 3.70 -0.29
CA TYR A 78 -6.87 5.06 -0.78
C TYR A 78 -5.51 5.57 -1.21
N THR A 79 -5.52 6.59 -2.06
CA THR A 79 -4.29 7.21 -2.53
C THR A 79 -4.18 8.63 -2.01
N ASN A 80 -2.95 9.07 -1.85
CA ASN A 80 -2.65 10.49 -1.62
C ASN A 80 -1.35 10.81 -2.34
N SER A 81 -1.08 12.09 -2.51
CA SER A 81 0.18 12.50 -3.10
C SER A 81 1.03 13.24 -2.08
N PHE A 82 2.33 13.06 -2.21
CA PHE A 82 3.30 13.75 -1.39
C PHE A 82 4.47 14.12 -2.30
N ARG A 83 4.72 15.41 -2.43
CA ARG A 83 5.79 15.94 -3.29
C ARG A 83 5.66 15.47 -4.74
N GLY A 84 4.41 15.41 -5.23
CA GLY A 84 4.16 15.03 -6.61
C GLY A 84 4.12 13.53 -6.87
N GLU A 85 4.30 12.71 -5.84
CA GLU A 85 4.25 11.26 -5.98
C GLU A 85 2.97 10.72 -5.36
N VAL A 86 2.22 9.95 -6.14
CA VAL A 86 1.01 9.29 -5.66
C VAL A 86 1.40 8.00 -4.96
N LYS A 87 0.91 7.82 -3.74
CA LYS A 87 1.15 6.61 -2.93
C LYS A 87 -0.17 5.97 -2.57
N LEU A 88 -0.17 4.64 -2.53
CA LEU A 88 -1.32 3.86 -2.12
C LEU A 88 -1.19 3.53 -0.64
N ASN A 89 -2.30 3.57 0.07
CA ASN A 89 -2.35 3.24 1.48
C ASN A 89 -3.46 2.24 1.75
N VAL A 90 -3.21 1.32 2.68
CA VAL A 90 -4.27 0.48 3.23
C VAL A 90 -4.81 1.25 4.43
N GLY A 91 -6.01 1.77 4.31
CA GLY A 91 -6.59 2.60 5.34
C GLY A 91 -7.03 1.81 6.56
N ARG A 92 -7.55 2.53 7.56
CA ARG A 92 -8.00 1.92 8.80
C ARG A 92 -9.04 0.82 8.57
N TYR A 93 -9.87 1.00 7.56
CA TYR A 93 -10.91 0.04 7.21
C TYR A 93 -10.54 -0.79 5.98
N GLY A 94 -9.31 -0.62 5.50
CA GLY A 94 -8.83 -1.39 4.37
C GLY A 94 -8.32 -2.75 4.78
N THR A 95 -8.09 -3.59 3.79
CA THR A 95 -7.56 -4.93 4.02
C THR A 95 -6.34 -5.17 3.15
N LEU A 96 -5.39 -5.88 3.71
CA LEU A 96 -4.23 -6.40 2.99
C LEU A 96 -4.27 -7.92 3.12
N GLU A 97 -4.39 -8.60 1.99
CA GLU A 97 -4.45 -10.05 1.96
C GLU A 97 -3.25 -10.60 1.22
N ILE A 98 -2.61 -11.61 1.79
CA ILE A 98 -1.47 -12.27 1.18
C ILE A 98 -1.99 -13.42 0.32
N LEU A 99 -1.68 -13.40 -0.97
CA LEU A 99 -2.15 -14.41 -1.91
C LEU A 99 -1.15 -15.55 -2.08
N SER A 100 0.13 -15.23 -1.97
CA SER A 100 1.16 -16.28 -2.07
C SER A 100 2.52 -15.82 -1.57
#